data_f0bd2264e000c72bcc3c2a25d5115dbe
#
_entry.id   f0bd2264e000c72bcc3c2a25d5115dbe
#
_cell.length_a   1.000
_cell.length_b   1.000
_cell.length_c   1.000
_cell.angle_alpha   90.00
_cell.angle_beta   90.00
_cell.angle_gamma   90.00
#
_symmetry.space_group_name_H-M   'P 1'
#
loop_
_entity.id
_entity.type
_entity.pdbx_description
1 polymer ?
#
loop_
_entity_poly.entity_id
_entity_poly.type
_entity_poly.pdbx_seq_one_letter_code
_entity_poly.pdbx_strand_id
1 'polypeptide(L)'
;IGRIEYKEALLREPVYKGPLMVVTDKSSDSASEILAGALQDYNRAVIVGDSSTFGKGTVQQPMEIGRYFRFFEDNTRAGYLKTTIQKFYRVSGSSTQKLGVEPDIVLPSVTDALEIGEAYLKHPLDHDLIREAPNFKPRNWKDLFIPILKERNEARVKKAKDFLYVVD
;
A
#
# COMPACT_ATOMS: atom_id res chain seq x y z
N ILE A 1 6.88 9.66 -24.39
CA ILE A 1 5.43 9.37 -24.44
C ILE A 1 5.27 7.96 -23.94
N GLY A 2 4.68 7.80 -22.73
CA GLY A 2 4.49 6.49 -22.11
C GLY A 2 3.47 5.65 -22.91
N ARG A 3 3.75 4.36 -23.00
CA ARG A 3 2.82 3.39 -23.58
C ARG A 3 1.81 2.97 -22.51
N ILE A 4 0.52 3.08 -22.79
CA ILE A 4 -0.54 2.51 -21.95
C ILE A 4 -0.69 1.05 -22.30
N GLU A 5 -0.52 0.16 -21.31
CA GLU A 5 -0.75 -1.26 -21.43
C GLU A 5 -2.03 -1.62 -20.67
N TYR A 6 -2.96 -2.25 -21.35
CA TYR A 6 -4.19 -2.76 -20.74
C TYR A 6 -4.05 -4.25 -20.50
N LYS A 7 -4.33 -4.67 -19.27
CA LYS A 7 -4.39 -6.09 -18.89
C LYS A 7 -5.83 -6.43 -18.52
N GLU A 8 -6.43 -7.31 -19.29
CA GLU A 8 -7.76 -7.82 -19.00
C GLU A 8 -7.68 -8.99 -18.03
N ALA A 9 -8.66 -9.11 -17.13
CA ALA A 9 -8.79 -10.27 -16.28
C ALA A 9 -9.17 -11.51 -17.11
N LEU A 10 -8.57 -12.65 -16.79
CA LEU A 10 -8.88 -13.94 -17.46
C LEU A 10 -10.36 -14.34 -17.25
N LEU A 11 -10.93 -14.00 -16.12
CA LEU A 11 -12.33 -14.24 -15.78
C LEU A 11 -13.14 -12.97 -16.02
N ARG A 12 -14.20 -13.06 -16.81
CA ARG A 12 -15.12 -11.93 -17.07
C ARG A 12 -15.98 -11.58 -15.86
N GLU A 13 -16.31 -12.59 -15.04
CA GLU A 13 -17.13 -12.41 -13.84
C GLU A 13 -16.29 -12.51 -12.57
N PRO A 14 -16.58 -11.68 -11.55
CA PRO A 14 -15.92 -11.76 -10.26
C PRO A 14 -16.19 -13.11 -9.59
N VAL A 15 -15.14 -13.75 -9.07
CA VAL A 15 -15.25 -15.00 -8.31
C VAL A 15 -15.99 -14.80 -6.98
N TYR A 16 -15.86 -13.60 -6.37
CA TYR A 16 -16.51 -13.26 -5.12
C TYR A 16 -17.11 -11.86 -5.18
N LYS A 17 -18.39 -11.75 -4.91
CA LYS A 17 -19.16 -10.48 -4.94
C LYS A 17 -19.59 -10.00 -3.53
N GLY A 18 -19.35 -10.80 -2.49
CA GLY A 18 -19.77 -10.50 -1.12
C GLY A 18 -18.89 -9.41 -0.44
N PRO A 19 -19.20 -9.08 0.83
CA PRO A 19 -18.42 -8.14 1.62
C PRO A 19 -16.97 -8.57 1.73
N LEU A 20 -16.05 -7.60 1.66
CA LEU A 20 -14.61 -7.84 1.74
C LEU A 20 -13.99 -6.87 2.73
N MET A 21 -13.15 -7.38 3.60
CA MET A 21 -12.29 -6.63 4.50
C MET A 21 -10.84 -7.04 4.26
N VAL A 22 -9.95 -6.07 4.23
CA VAL A 22 -8.51 -6.30 4.13
C VAL A 22 -7.86 -5.74 5.39
N VAL A 23 -7.06 -6.57 6.06
CA VAL A 23 -6.30 -6.16 7.24
C VAL A 23 -4.88 -5.82 6.81
N THR A 24 -4.40 -4.65 7.23
CA THR A 24 -3.06 -4.15 6.93
C THR A 24 -2.35 -3.72 8.21
N ASP A 25 -1.03 -3.70 8.16
CA ASP A 25 -0.17 -3.22 9.23
C ASP A 25 0.97 -2.34 8.66
N LYS A 26 1.81 -1.80 9.53
CA LYS A 26 2.96 -0.99 9.11
C LYS A 26 4.04 -1.76 8.33
N SER A 27 4.00 -3.09 8.34
CA SER A 27 4.90 -3.94 7.54
C SER A 27 4.32 -4.27 6.16
N SER A 28 3.05 -3.97 5.93
CA SER A 28 2.41 -4.14 4.63
C SER A 28 2.99 -3.15 3.64
N ASP A 29 3.82 -3.62 2.68
CA ASP A 29 4.55 -2.78 1.74
C ASP A 29 4.25 -3.08 0.27
N SER A 30 4.61 -2.15 -0.62
CA SER A 30 4.70 -2.34 -2.08
C SER A 30 3.45 -2.97 -2.70
N ALA A 31 3.50 -4.26 -3.09
CA ALA A 31 2.38 -4.96 -3.73
C ALA A 31 1.13 -5.04 -2.83
N SER A 32 1.31 -5.19 -1.52
CA SER A 32 0.21 -5.17 -0.55
C SER A 32 -0.49 -3.81 -0.54
N GLU A 33 0.28 -2.72 -0.67
CA GLU A 33 -0.26 -1.35 -0.74
C GLU A 33 -0.98 -1.09 -2.06
N ILE A 34 -0.47 -1.64 -3.18
CA ILE A 34 -1.17 -1.57 -4.47
C ILE A 34 -2.53 -2.26 -4.36
N LEU A 35 -2.59 -3.45 -3.76
CA LEU A 35 -3.84 -4.19 -3.58
C LEU A 35 -4.80 -3.44 -2.64
N ALA A 36 -4.34 -3.07 -1.45
CA ALA A 36 -5.17 -2.38 -0.46
C ALA A 36 -5.69 -1.04 -1.00
N GLY A 37 -4.81 -0.23 -1.59
CA GLY A 37 -5.16 1.06 -2.18
C GLY A 37 -6.15 0.93 -3.33
N ALA A 38 -5.97 -0.05 -4.22
CA ALA A 38 -6.91 -0.28 -5.31
C ALA A 38 -8.30 -0.70 -4.79
N LEU A 39 -8.36 -1.62 -3.83
CA LEU A 39 -9.63 -2.08 -3.26
C LEU A 39 -10.34 -0.95 -2.49
N GLN A 40 -9.59 -0.08 -1.81
CA GLN A 40 -10.12 1.10 -1.14
C GLN A 40 -10.66 2.12 -2.15
N ASP A 41 -9.86 2.54 -3.12
CA ASP A 41 -10.24 3.54 -4.12
C ASP A 41 -11.50 3.13 -4.91
N TYR A 42 -11.62 1.85 -5.25
CA TYR A 42 -12.81 1.34 -5.94
C TYR A 42 -13.98 1.05 -5.01
N ASN A 43 -13.90 1.35 -3.71
CA ASN A 43 -14.90 1.00 -2.71
C ASN A 43 -15.30 -0.48 -2.77
N ARG A 44 -14.30 -1.35 -2.99
CA ARG A 44 -14.51 -2.80 -3.07
C ARG A 44 -14.36 -3.49 -1.73
N ALA A 45 -13.50 -2.97 -0.87
CA ALA A 45 -13.23 -3.50 0.47
C ALA A 45 -13.12 -2.38 1.49
N VAL A 46 -13.36 -2.74 2.75
CA VAL A 46 -13.00 -1.93 3.91
C VAL A 46 -11.58 -2.28 4.31
N ILE A 47 -10.71 -1.28 4.43
CA ILE A 47 -9.34 -1.46 4.89
C ILE A 47 -9.30 -1.20 6.40
N VAL A 48 -8.71 -2.13 7.15
CA VAL A 48 -8.65 -2.10 8.61
C VAL A 48 -7.22 -2.40 9.06
N GLY A 49 -6.71 -1.70 10.04
CA GLY A 49 -5.37 -2.02 10.55
C GLY A 49 -4.69 -0.90 11.31
N ASP A 50 -3.35 -0.88 11.27
CA ASP A 50 -2.51 0.15 11.89
C ASP A 50 -2.78 1.53 11.29
N SER A 51 -2.24 2.58 11.86
CA SER A 51 -2.45 3.96 11.39
C SER A 51 -2.11 4.19 9.92
N SER A 52 -1.19 3.40 9.35
CA SER A 52 -0.86 3.38 7.92
C SER A 52 -0.17 2.07 7.55
N THR A 53 0.00 1.81 6.26
CA THR A 53 0.94 0.81 5.74
C THR A 53 2.36 1.39 5.64
N PHE A 54 3.32 0.62 5.13
CA PHE A 54 4.75 0.98 5.10
C PHE A 54 5.06 2.28 4.32
N GLY A 55 4.36 2.54 3.23
CA GLY A 55 4.57 3.73 2.41
C GLY A 55 5.57 3.58 1.28
N LYS A 56 5.76 2.38 0.72
CA LYS A 56 6.66 2.16 -0.41
C LYS A 56 5.94 2.28 -1.74
N GLY A 57 6.06 3.44 -2.36
CA GLY A 57 5.47 3.76 -3.67
C GLY A 57 6.40 3.56 -4.87
N THR A 58 7.50 2.80 -4.70
CA THR A 58 8.54 2.63 -5.72
C THR A 58 8.76 1.17 -6.09
N VAL A 59 9.17 0.95 -7.34
CA VAL A 59 9.66 -0.34 -7.83
C VAL A 59 11.19 -0.28 -7.91
N GLN A 60 11.84 -1.25 -7.31
CA GLN A 60 13.30 -1.37 -7.30
C GLN A 60 13.72 -2.63 -8.05
N GLN A 61 14.84 -2.53 -8.76
CA GLN A 61 15.43 -3.64 -9.50
C GLN A 61 16.90 -3.79 -9.12
N PRO A 62 17.34 -5.01 -8.75
CA PRO A 62 18.76 -5.31 -8.64
C PRO A 62 19.38 -5.39 -10.03
N MET A 63 20.45 -4.64 -10.25
CA MET A 63 21.24 -4.62 -11.47
C MET A 63 22.61 -5.20 -11.16
N GLU A 64 23.02 -6.23 -11.91
CA GLU A 64 24.36 -6.83 -11.77
C GLU A 64 25.42 -5.89 -12.32
N ILE A 65 26.30 -5.40 -11.44
CA ILE A 65 27.31 -4.39 -11.81
C ILE A 65 28.30 -4.95 -12.82
N GLY A 66 28.70 -6.21 -12.70
CA GLY A 66 29.67 -6.86 -13.59
C GLY A 66 29.27 -6.86 -15.07
N ARG A 67 27.97 -6.78 -15.39
CA ARG A 67 27.49 -6.68 -16.77
C ARG A 67 27.84 -5.36 -17.45
N TYR A 68 28.05 -4.31 -16.68
CA TYR A 68 28.29 -2.96 -17.20
C TYR A 68 29.77 -2.57 -17.18
N PHE A 69 30.61 -3.26 -16.37
CA PHE A 69 32.02 -2.94 -16.21
C PHE A 69 32.89 -4.14 -16.60
N ARG A 70 33.47 -4.09 -17.77
CA ARG A 70 34.36 -5.14 -18.31
C ARG A 70 35.70 -5.29 -17.56
N PHE A 71 35.94 -4.49 -16.53
CA PHE A 71 37.18 -4.51 -15.75
C PHE A 71 37.23 -5.61 -14.68
N PHE A 72 36.11 -6.28 -14.44
CA PHE A 72 36.06 -7.39 -13.48
C PHE A 72 36.29 -8.70 -14.25
N GLU A 73 37.38 -9.40 -13.95
CA GLU A 73 37.67 -10.75 -14.50
C GLU A 73 36.57 -11.76 -14.08
N ASP A 74 35.97 -11.55 -12.89
CA ASP A 74 34.84 -12.34 -12.38
C ASP A 74 33.65 -11.40 -12.15
N ASN A 75 32.72 -11.42 -13.08
CA ASN A 75 31.51 -10.58 -13.02
C ASN A 75 30.65 -10.83 -11.77
N THR A 76 30.74 -12.02 -11.17
CA THR A 76 29.94 -12.38 -10.00
C THR A 76 30.40 -11.68 -8.72
N ARG A 77 31.66 -11.23 -8.66
CA ARG A 77 32.23 -10.51 -7.51
C ARG A 77 31.92 -9.03 -7.48
N ALA A 78 31.44 -8.46 -8.57
CA ALA A 78 31.13 -7.04 -8.65
C ALA A 78 29.88 -6.65 -7.83
N GLY A 79 29.03 -7.62 -7.45
CA GLY A 79 27.83 -7.40 -6.68
C GLY A 79 26.66 -6.82 -7.48
N TYR A 80 25.66 -6.34 -6.77
CA TYR A 80 24.41 -5.82 -7.34
C TYR A 80 24.16 -4.40 -6.84
N LEU A 81 23.71 -3.53 -7.74
CA LEU A 81 23.15 -2.23 -7.42
C LEU A 81 21.62 -2.32 -7.41
N LYS A 82 20.99 -2.12 -6.26
CA LYS A 82 19.55 -2.01 -6.16
C LYS A 82 19.14 -0.56 -6.43
N THR A 83 18.48 -0.33 -7.56
CA THR A 83 18.07 1.02 -7.98
C THR A 83 16.56 1.12 -8.15
N THR A 84 16.02 2.29 -7.87
CA THR A 84 14.62 2.62 -8.16
C THR A 84 14.45 2.89 -9.64
N ILE A 85 13.53 2.19 -10.29
CA ILE A 85 13.29 2.28 -11.74
C ILE A 85 11.91 2.87 -12.08
N GLN A 86 10.94 2.78 -11.16
CA GLN A 86 9.58 3.27 -11.36
C GLN A 86 8.96 3.74 -10.04
N LYS A 87 7.98 4.64 -10.14
CA LYS A 87 6.98 4.91 -9.10
C LYS A 87 5.64 4.37 -9.56
N PHE A 88 4.80 3.97 -8.63
CA PHE A 88 3.41 3.63 -8.92
C PHE A 88 2.46 4.56 -8.18
N TYR A 89 1.28 4.69 -8.71
CA TYR A 89 0.25 5.58 -8.20
C TYR A 89 -1.08 4.87 -8.11
N ARG A 90 -1.87 5.26 -7.16
CA ARG A 90 -3.26 4.82 -7.01
C ARG A 90 -4.08 5.38 -8.19
N VAL A 91 -5.22 4.78 -8.47
CA VAL A 91 -6.14 5.28 -9.51
C VAL A 91 -6.66 6.68 -9.23
N SER A 92 -6.72 7.08 -7.97
CA SER A 92 -7.00 8.45 -7.50
C SER A 92 -5.89 9.46 -7.81
N GLY A 93 -4.73 9.00 -8.27
CA GLY A 93 -3.56 9.82 -8.57
C GLY A 93 -2.58 10.00 -7.42
N SER A 94 -2.90 9.55 -6.22
CA SER A 94 -2.01 9.63 -5.06
C SER A 94 -0.94 8.54 -5.10
N SER A 95 0.29 8.88 -4.69
CA SER A 95 1.34 7.88 -4.41
C SER A 95 1.14 7.29 -3.02
N THR A 96 1.56 6.04 -2.81
CA THR A 96 1.71 5.47 -1.45
C THR A 96 3.05 5.87 -0.81
N GLN A 97 3.95 6.50 -1.56
CA GLN A 97 5.29 6.86 -1.10
C GLN A 97 5.25 7.71 0.19
N LYS A 98 5.95 7.28 1.23
CA LYS A 98 6.00 7.81 2.60
C LYS A 98 4.70 7.72 3.40
N LEU A 99 3.55 7.86 2.77
CA LEU A 99 2.26 7.95 3.47
C LEU A 99 1.60 6.58 3.65
N GLY A 100 1.86 5.65 2.75
CA GLY A 100 1.19 4.37 2.75
C GLY A 100 -0.27 4.45 2.32
N VAL A 101 -1.02 3.43 2.72
CA VAL A 101 -2.48 3.38 2.65
C VAL A 101 -3.01 3.59 4.06
N GLU A 102 -3.75 4.67 4.28
CA GLU A 102 -4.44 4.91 5.53
C GLU A 102 -5.72 4.04 5.57
N PRO A 103 -5.91 3.20 6.59
CA PRO A 103 -7.09 2.35 6.70
C PRO A 103 -8.37 3.15 6.91
N ASP A 104 -9.49 2.59 6.46
CA ASP A 104 -10.82 3.12 6.76
C ASP A 104 -11.15 3.02 8.26
N ILE A 105 -10.63 1.98 8.91
CA ILE A 105 -10.79 1.74 10.35
C ILE A 105 -9.43 1.47 10.95
N VAL A 106 -8.94 2.39 11.76
CA VAL A 106 -7.69 2.24 12.49
C VAL A 106 -7.93 1.43 13.77
N LEU A 107 -7.06 0.46 14.02
CA LEU A 107 -7.00 -0.31 15.26
C LEU A 107 -5.79 0.15 16.08
N PRO A 108 -5.90 0.26 17.41
CA PRO A 108 -4.73 0.49 18.24
C PRO A 108 -3.69 -0.62 18.05
N SER A 109 -2.45 -0.23 17.81
CA SER A 109 -1.36 -1.17 17.55
C SER A 109 -0.07 -0.74 18.25
N VAL A 110 0.66 -1.69 18.81
CA VAL A 110 1.98 -1.46 19.40
C VAL A 110 2.99 -0.98 18.36
N THR A 111 2.77 -1.30 17.09
CA THR A 111 3.64 -0.86 16.00
C THR A 111 3.51 0.63 15.70
N ASP A 112 2.45 1.30 16.16
CA ASP A 112 2.27 2.74 15.98
C ASP A 112 3.31 3.57 16.75
N ALA A 113 3.86 3.00 17.84
CA ALA A 113 4.96 3.59 18.60
C ALA A 113 6.34 3.39 17.95
N LEU A 114 6.44 2.57 16.89
CA LEU A 114 7.69 2.22 16.23
C LEU A 114 7.90 3.04 14.96
N GLU A 115 9.16 3.42 14.69
CA GLU A 115 9.57 4.09 13.45
C GLU A 115 9.66 3.08 12.28
N ILE A 116 8.52 2.52 11.90
CA ILE A 116 8.38 1.60 10.77
C ILE A 116 7.74 2.33 9.60
N GLY A 117 8.39 2.31 8.44
CA GLY A 117 7.87 2.89 7.21
C GLY A 117 8.93 3.55 6.35
N GLU A 118 8.59 3.79 5.09
CA GLU A 118 9.45 4.44 4.10
C GLU A 118 9.88 5.85 4.55
N ALA A 119 9.03 6.56 5.28
CA ALA A 119 9.31 7.90 5.80
C ALA A 119 10.52 7.95 6.76
N TYR A 120 10.83 6.85 7.42
CA TYR A 120 11.93 6.73 8.39
C TYR A 120 13.26 6.29 7.75
N LEU A 121 13.26 5.96 6.46
CA LEU A 121 14.49 5.63 5.74
C LEU A 121 15.38 6.88 5.59
N LYS A 122 16.68 6.65 5.43
CA LYS A 122 17.68 7.73 5.40
C LYS A 122 17.46 8.74 4.25
N HIS A 123 17.00 8.28 3.09
CA HIS A 123 16.81 9.10 1.88
C HIS A 123 15.58 8.63 1.10
N PRO A 124 14.37 8.77 1.67
CA PRO A 124 13.17 8.35 0.97
C PRO A 124 12.83 9.36 -0.13
N LEU A 125 12.31 8.87 -1.25
CA LEU A 125 11.74 9.76 -2.26
C LEU A 125 10.50 10.45 -1.71
N ASP A 126 10.24 11.67 -2.18
CA ASP A 126 9.07 12.43 -1.73
C ASP A 126 7.77 11.86 -2.28
N HIS A 127 6.72 12.02 -1.47
CA HIS A 127 5.34 11.83 -1.92
C HIS A 127 5.02 12.84 -3.02
N ASP A 128 4.28 12.40 -4.02
CA ASP A 128 3.77 13.25 -5.08
C ASP A 128 2.40 12.76 -5.58
N LEU A 129 1.79 13.58 -6.40
CA LEU A 129 0.47 13.37 -6.97
C LEU A 129 0.55 13.44 -8.49
N ILE A 130 -0.21 12.61 -9.15
CA ILE A 130 -0.47 12.71 -10.60
C ILE A 130 -1.98 12.91 -10.82
N ARG A 131 -2.35 13.14 -12.06
CA ARG A 131 -3.78 13.20 -12.42
C ARG A 131 -4.45 11.85 -12.19
N GLU A 132 -5.67 11.87 -11.65
CA GLU A 132 -6.54 10.70 -11.53
C GLU A 132 -6.65 9.93 -12.85
N ALA A 133 -6.72 8.60 -12.75
CA ALA A 133 -6.84 7.73 -13.92
C ALA A 133 -8.11 8.05 -14.72
N PRO A 134 -8.01 8.22 -16.06
CA PRO A 134 -9.18 8.40 -16.90
C PRO A 134 -10.08 7.16 -16.76
N ASN A 135 -11.39 7.37 -16.70
CA ASN A 135 -12.40 6.33 -16.51
C ASN A 135 -12.45 5.67 -15.12
N PHE A 136 -11.78 6.24 -14.11
CA PHE A 136 -11.94 5.80 -12.73
C PHE A 136 -13.41 6.00 -12.27
N LYS A 137 -14.06 4.91 -11.86
CA LYS A 137 -15.44 4.91 -11.37
C LYS A 137 -15.55 3.99 -10.16
N PRO A 138 -15.48 4.53 -8.95
CA PRO A 138 -15.65 3.74 -7.73
C PRO A 138 -17.11 3.27 -7.59
N ARG A 139 -17.31 2.21 -6.81
CA ARG A 139 -18.64 1.77 -6.36
C ARG A 139 -19.22 2.78 -5.36
N ASN A 140 -20.50 2.62 -5.02
CA ASN A 140 -21.10 3.42 -3.97
C ASN A 140 -20.44 3.09 -2.62
N TRP A 141 -19.75 4.05 -2.01
CA TRP A 141 -19.07 3.89 -0.73
C TRP A 141 -20.04 3.54 0.43
N LYS A 142 -21.33 3.90 0.31
CA LYS A 142 -22.35 3.59 1.33
C LYS A 142 -22.54 2.09 1.53
N ASP A 143 -22.24 1.28 0.50
CA ASP A 143 -22.33 -0.18 0.56
C ASP A 143 -21.26 -0.81 1.48
N LEU A 144 -20.24 -0.05 1.87
CA LEU A 144 -19.20 -0.48 2.80
C LEU A 144 -19.55 -0.28 4.28
N PHE A 145 -20.60 0.49 4.60
CA PHE A 145 -21.07 0.77 5.96
C PHE A 145 -19.97 1.34 6.90
N ILE A 146 -18.95 2.00 6.36
CA ILE A 146 -17.78 2.49 7.12
C ILE A 146 -18.17 3.29 8.38
N PRO A 147 -19.11 4.26 8.35
CA PRO A 147 -19.47 5.01 9.55
C PRO A 147 -19.96 4.13 10.70
N ILE A 148 -20.83 3.17 10.40
CA ILE A 148 -21.38 2.23 11.40
C ILE A 148 -20.27 1.30 11.93
N LEU A 149 -19.36 0.87 11.05
CA LEU A 149 -18.24 0.02 11.43
C LEU A 149 -17.24 0.78 12.32
N LYS A 150 -16.97 2.05 12.06
CA LYS A 150 -16.14 2.93 12.91
C LYS A 150 -16.76 3.06 14.31
N GLU A 151 -18.01 3.41 14.41
CA GLU A 151 -18.72 3.54 15.69
C GLU A 151 -18.64 2.26 16.52
N ARG A 152 -18.93 1.12 15.90
CA ARG A 152 -18.87 -0.19 16.57
C ARG A 152 -17.43 -0.55 16.98
N ASN A 153 -16.45 -0.19 16.17
CA ASN A 153 -15.05 -0.41 16.50
C ASN A 153 -14.62 0.42 17.70
N GLU A 154 -14.95 1.70 17.74
CA GLU A 154 -14.65 2.57 18.89
C GLU A 154 -15.28 2.04 20.18
N ALA A 155 -16.53 1.59 20.12
CA ALA A 155 -17.20 0.98 21.28
C ALA A 155 -16.52 -0.32 21.74
N ARG A 156 -15.97 -1.10 20.83
CA ARG A 156 -15.22 -2.34 21.13
C ARG A 156 -13.85 -2.02 21.71
N VAL A 157 -13.09 -1.12 21.11
CA VAL A 157 -11.75 -0.71 21.57
C VAL A 157 -11.80 -0.23 23.02
N LYS A 158 -12.80 0.55 23.39
CA LYS A 158 -13.01 1.06 24.77
C LYS A 158 -13.29 -0.04 25.81
N LYS A 159 -13.63 -1.26 25.40
CA LYS A 159 -14.02 -2.36 26.29
C LYS A 159 -13.08 -3.57 26.24
N ALA A 160 -12.35 -3.73 25.15
CA ALA A 160 -11.48 -4.88 24.94
C ALA A 160 -10.16 -4.68 25.69
N LYS A 161 -9.85 -5.57 26.62
CA LYS A 161 -8.64 -5.48 27.48
C LYS A 161 -7.35 -5.40 26.66
N ASP A 162 -7.28 -6.14 25.55
CA ASP A 162 -6.11 -6.16 24.69
C ASP A 162 -5.84 -4.79 24.04
N PHE A 163 -6.89 -4.09 23.60
CA PHE A 163 -6.76 -2.74 23.07
C PHE A 163 -6.48 -1.70 24.15
N LEU A 164 -7.06 -1.84 25.33
CA LEU A 164 -6.76 -0.94 26.45
C LEU A 164 -5.28 -1.02 26.85
N TYR A 165 -4.71 -2.22 26.86
CA TYR A 165 -3.29 -2.41 27.14
C TYR A 165 -2.35 -1.73 26.12
N VAL A 166 -2.81 -1.57 24.88
CA VAL A 166 -2.02 -0.91 23.82
C VAL A 166 -2.13 0.61 23.90
N VAL A 167 -3.25 1.13 24.41
CA VAL A 167 -3.52 2.58 24.47
C VAL A 167 -2.98 3.22 25.75
N ASP A 168 -2.87 2.46 26.86
CA ASP A 168 -2.30 2.89 28.14
C ASP A 168 -0.75 2.95 28.07
#